data_35708619b8a0564ab8ba6b331a8d8f47
#
_entry.id   35708619b8a0564ab8ba6b331a8d8f47
#
_cell.length_a   1.000
_cell.length_b   1.000
_cell.length_c   1.000
_cell.angle_alpha   90.00
_cell.angle_beta   90.00
_cell.angle_gamma   90.00
#
_symmetry.space_group_name_H-M   'P 1'
#
loop_
_entity.id
_entity.type
_entity.pdbx_description
1 polymer ?
#
loop_
_entity_poly.entity_id
_entity_poly.type
_entity_poly.pdbx_seq_one_letter_code
_entity_poly.pdbx_strand_id
1 'polypeptide(L)'
;MKNKNTAERIYTPHQLSQLNEHDCIQLPIKFIHDLAQADSLQSLLDKIAFWISRVFQAERTSITLYDQQDFLRLYSISGNQAIPLNFQMPIQNTFVGRVFSTATLRICDDVAQFEELDCQMLAQHGMGSCMDAPLIHNEQCFGTLNVADRASFNYTEHQAILLQCLANWIALNIKLHLQIQDMQKLTATDELTGTFNRRSFIQECNQSMLLFFNAQAPFSIGVLDIDHFKTLNDFYGHQAGDYVLKRMTENIQAFLGEQDFLARIGGEEFAIILPTRSKEAVKLFKQIRAAIEAMKLPYQEEVICFTVSIGVAEAQSADSNAEAVFKRADKALYQAKQAGRNRVHLEHPAHSS
;
A
#
# COMPACT_ATOMS: atom_id res chain seq x y z
N MET A 1 -22.43 44.86 -11.99
CA MET A 1 -22.69 44.27 -13.31
C MET A 1 -22.04 42.89 -13.34
N LYS A 2 -22.81 41.81 -13.18
CA LYS A 2 -22.29 40.41 -13.29
C LYS A 2 -21.98 40.19 -14.79
N ASN A 3 -20.72 39.89 -15.10
CA ASN A 3 -20.32 39.45 -16.45
C ASN A 3 -21.00 38.11 -16.75
N LYS A 4 -22.00 38.12 -17.60
CA LYS A 4 -22.87 36.96 -17.93
C LYS A 4 -22.27 36.00 -18.96
N ASN A 5 -20.95 36.01 -19.22
CA ASN A 5 -20.37 35.28 -20.34
C ASN A 5 -19.01 34.63 -20.07
N THR A 6 -18.75 34.13 -18.86
CA THR A 6 -17.63 33.27 -18.64
C THR A 6 -18.12 31.88 -18.26
N ALA A 7 -17.85 30.89 -19.10
CA ALA A 7 -18.14 29.48 -18.82
C ALA A 7 -17.29 28.91 -17.66
N GLU A 8 -16.46 29.74 -17.05
CA GLU A 8 -15.62 29.41 -15.88
C GLU A 8 -15.90 30.34 -14.71
N ARG A 9 -15.99 29.74 -13.51
CA ARG A 9 -16.08 30.45 -12.22
C ARG A 9 -14.93 30.01 -11.33
N ILE A 10 -14.24 30.97 -10.72
CA ILE A 10 -13.04 30.74 -9.89
C ILE A 10 -13.33 31.20 -8.47
N TYR A 11 -12.98 30.36 -7.49
CA TYR A 11 -13.12 30.65 -6.08
C TYR A 11 -11.79 30.49 -5.37
N THR A 12 -11.34 31.57 -4.72
CA THR A 12 -10.13 31.55 -3.90
C THR A 12 -10.43 30.91 -2.54
N PRO A 13 -9.43 30.35 -1.85
CA PRO A 13 -9.59 29.79 -0.51
C PRO A 13 -10.23 30.80 0.47
N HIS A 14 -9.87 32.08 0.37
CA HIS A 14 -10.44 33.14 1.22
C HIS A 14 -11.94 33.36 0.99
N GLN A 15 -12.42 33.27 -0.26
CA GLN A 15 -13.87 33.39 -0.54
C GLN A 15 -14.67 32.21 -0.01
N LEU A 16 -14.06 30.99 -0.05
CA LEU A 16 -14.68 29.75 0.43
C LEU A 16 -14.55 29.55 1.94
N SER A 17 -13.76 30.37 2.66
CA SER A 17 -13.63 30.32 4.12
C SER A 17 -14.64 31.18 4.87
N GLN A 18 -15.46 31.98 4.17
CA GLN A 18 -16.53 32.78 4.79
C GLN A 18 -17.74 31.90 5.15
N LEU A 19 -17.53 30.98 6.10
CA LEU A 19 -18.55 30.09 6.62
C LEU A 19 -19.27 30.77 7.82
N ASN A 20 -20.58 30.59 7.91
CA ASN A 20 -21.34 30.97 9.08
C ASN A 20 -21.43 29.82 10.08
N GLU A 21 -21.59 30.10 11.37
CA GLU A 21 -21.72 29.07 12.42
C GLU A 21 -22.88 28.10 12.18
N HIS A 22 -23.84 28.47 11.34
CA HIS A 22 -25.03 27.67 11.00
C HIS A 22 -24.86 26.85 9.71
N ASP A 23 -23.76 27.03 8.98
CA ASP A 23 -23.45 26.23 7.78
C ASP A 23 -23.06 24.82 8.20
N CYS A 24 -23.90 23.86 7.86
CA CYS A 24 -23.68 22.47 8.21
C CYS A 24 -23.65 21.57 6.98
N ILE A 25 -22.81 20.55 7.05
CA ILE A 25 -22.73 19.47 6.05
C ILE A 25 -23.47 18.26 6.60
N GLN A 26 -24.45 17.75 5.86
CA GLN A 26 -25.08 16.48 6.18
C GLN A 26 -24.35 15.36 5.44
N LEU A 27 -23.64 14.53 6.17
CA LEU A 27 -22.97 13.34 5.63
C LEU A 27 -23.62 12.08 6.17
N PRO A 28 -23.81 11.03 5.34
CA PRO A 28 -24.28 9.75 5.81
C PRO A 28 -23.31 9.19 6.88
N ILE A 29 -23.82 8.68 7.99
CA ILE A 29 -23.00 8.05 9.04
C ILE A 29 -22.12 6.94 8.45
N LYS A 30 -22.66 6.20 7.48
CA LYS A 30 -21.92 5.14 6.77
C LYS A 30 -20.71 5.67 6.01
N PHE A 31 -20.73 6.89 5.51
CA PHE A 31 -19.56 7.52 4.89
C PHE A 31 -18.38 7.59 5.87
N ILE A 32 -18.61 8.13 7.07
CA ILE A 32 -17.58 8.25 8.11
C ILE A 32 -17.11 6.85 8.55
N HIS A 33 -18.05 5.90 8.72
CA HIS A 33 -17.72 4.52 9.08
C HIS A 33 -16.84 3.84 8.03
N ASP A 34 -17.22 3.93 6.75
CA ASP A 34 -16.48 3.30 5.66
C ASP A 34 -15.06 3.88 5.51
N LEU A 35 -14.89 5.20 5.74
CA LEU A 35 -13.56 5.82 5.72
C LEU A 35 -12.69 5.32 6.89
N ALA A 36 -13.26 5.20 8.09
CA ALA A 36 -12.56 4.68 9.27
C ALA A 36 -12.10 3.20 9.10
N GLN A 37 -12.75 2.47 8.19
CA GLN A 37 -12.39 1.08 7.86
C GLN A 37 -11.44 0.96 6.64
N ALA A 38 -10.85 2.06 6.19
CA ALA A 38 -9.88 2.01 5.11
C ALA A 38 -8.52 1.53 5.64
N ASP A 39 -8.04 0.43 5.11
CA ASP A 39 -6.77 -0.23 5.49
C ASP A 39 -5.58 0.20 4.61
N SER A 40 -5.85 0.89 3.52
CA SER A 40 -4.86 1.35 2.56
C SER A 40 -5.27 2.68 1.94
N LEU A 41 -4.28 3.43 1.41
CA LEU A 41 -4.56 4.68 0.69
C LEU A 41 -5.52 4.44 -0.49
N GLN A 42 -5.33 3.36 -1.26
CA GLN A 42 -6.22 3.05 -2.40
C GLN A 42 -7.66 2.82 -1.93
N SER A 43 -7.85 2.00 -0.88
CA SER A 43 -9.17 1.74 -0.28
C SER A 43 -9.83 3.03 0.22
N LEU A 44 -9.05 3.93 0.83
CA LEU A 44 -9.53 5.25 1.26
C LEU A 44 -10.02 6.09 0.08
N LEU A 45 -9.20 6.22 -0.97
CA LEU A 45 -9.52 7.02 -2.16
C LEU A 45 -10.78 6.49 -2.89
N ASP A 46 -10.92 5.18 -3.01
CA ASP A 46 -12.08 4.55 -3.66
C ASP A 46 -13.36 4.78 -2.87
N LYS A 47 -13.31 4.67 -1.54
CA LYS A 47 -14.44 5.00 -0.68
C LYS A 47 -14.82 6.48 -0.76
N ILE A 48 -13.82 7.37 -0.82
CA ILE A 48 -14.06 8.81 -0.99
C ILE A 48 -14.77 9.07 -2.32
N ALA A 49 -14.23 8.60 -3.44
CA ALA A 49 -14.82 8.82 -4.77
C ALA A 49 -16.27 8.30 -4.83
N PHE A 50 -16.51 7.10 -4.28
CA PHE A 50 -17.83 6.51 -4.19
C PHE A 50 -18.84 7.37 -3.38
N TRP A 51 -18.44 7.88 -2.22
CA TRP A 51 -19.34 8.66 -1.39
C TRP A 51 -19.54 10.09 -1.88
N ILE A 52 -18.50 10.73 -2.42
CA ILE A 52 -18.62 12.08 -2.99
C ILE A 52 -19.56 12.06 -4.20
N SER A 53 -19.53 11.03 -5.05
CA SER A 53 -20.48 10.91 -6.17
C SER A 53 -21.94 10.91 -5.69
N ARG A 54 -22.22 10.32 -4.52
CA ARG A 54 -23.57 10.30 -3.93
C ARG A 54 -23.95 11.60 -3.25
N VAL A 55 -23.02 12.22 -2.52
CA VAL A 55 -23.26 13.51 -1.84
C VAL A 55 -23.58 14.60 -2.86
N PHE A 56 -22.87 14.62 -3.98
CA PHE A 56 -23.08 15.60 -5.05
C PHE A 56 -24.07 15.15 -6.13
N GLN A 57 -24.56 13.91 -6.07
CA GLN A 57 -25.33 13.28 -7.14
C GLN A 57 -24.64 13.37 -8.50
N ALA A 58 -23.29 13.31 -8.50
CA ALA A 58 -22.47 13.52 -9.66
C ALA A 58 -22.37 12.24 -10.50
N GLU A 59 -22.43 12.37 -11.83
CA GLU A 59 -22.26 11.28 -12.80
C GLU A 59 -20.82 10.73 -12.79
N ARG A 60 -19.86 11.57 -12.38
CA ARG A 60 -18.47 11.22 -12.24
C ARG A 60 -17.87 11.92 -11.02
N THR A 61 -17.07 11.17 -10.25
CA THR A 61 -16.16 11.72 -9.25
C THR A 61 -14.80 11.09 -9.45
N SER A 62 -13.75 11.88 -9.33
CA SER A 62 -12.38 11.37 -9.44
C SER A 62 -11.44 12.10 -8.51
N ILE A 63 -10.33 11.45 -8.16
CA ILE A 63 -9.26 12.00 -7.35
C ILE A 63 -7.96 11.86 -8.10
N THR A 64 -7.27 12.98 -8.29
CA THR A 64 -5.92 13.00 -8.85
C THR A 64 -4.93 13.39 -7.77
N LEU A 65 -3.74 12.78 -7.80
CA LEU A 65 -2.62 13.16 -6.94
C LEU A 65 -1.40 13.46 -7.81
N TYR A 66 -0.55 14.36 -7.34
CA TYR A 66 0.70 14.70 -7.99
C TYR A 66 1.66 13.50 -8.01
N ASP A 67 2.14 13.16 -9.20
CA ASP A 67 2.96 11.96 -9.45
C ASP A 67 4.31 12.33 -10.06
N GLN A 68 5.03 13.28 -9.51
CA GLN A 68 6.34 13.73 -10.01
C GLN A 68 6.36 14.00 -11.55
N GLN A 69 7.34 14.76 -12.06
CA GLN A 69 7.52 15.00 -13.50
C GLN A 69 6.34 15.74 -14.20
N ASP A 70 5.68 16.72 -13.52
CA ASP A 70 4.64 17.57 -14.09
C ASP A 70 3.34 16.85 -14.51
N PHE A 71 3.01 15.73 -13.86
CA PHE A 71 1.77 15.01 -14.09
C PHE A 71 0.92 14.87 -12.82
N LEU A 72 -0.40 14.86 -13.03
CA LEU A 72 -1.40 14.42 -12.06
C LEU A 72 -1.88 13.02 -12.46
N ARG A 73 -1.71 12.03 -11.61
CA ARG A 73 -2.22 10.68 -11.87
C ARG A 73 -3.62 10.53 -11.30
N LEU A 74 -4.52 9.90 -12.07
CA LEU A 74 -5.85 9.55 -11.63
C LEU A 74 -5.79 8.27 -10.77
N TYR A 75 -6.00 8.43 -9.46
CA TYR A 75 -5.90 7.33 -8.50
C TYR A 75 -7.22 6.63 -8.22
N SER A 76 -8.33 7.37 -8.27
CA SER A 76 -9.65 6.79 -8.01
C SER A 76 -10.74 7.47 -8.83
N ILE A 77 -11.78 6.69 -9.15
CA ILE A 77 -12.90 7.12 -9.96
C ILE A 77 -14.18 6.41 -9.52
N SER A 78 -15.29 7.12 -9.49
CA SER A 78 -16.65 6.59 -9.36
C SER A 78 -17.51 7.14 -10.49
N GLY A 79 -18.28 6.28 -11.14
CA GLY A 79 -19.20 6.66 -12.23
C GLY A 79 -18.54 6.64 -13.61
N ASN A 80 -18.77 7.67 -14.43
CA ASN A 80 -18.35 7.73 -15.83
C ASN A 80 -16.83 7.59 -16.02
N GLN A 81 -16.40 6.84 -17.04
CA GLN A 81 -15.01 6.48 -17.34
C GLN A 81 -14.37 7.35 -18.45
N ALA A 82 -14.82 8.59 -18.62
CA ALA A 82 -14.30 9.51 -19.65
C ALA A 82 -12.76 9.61 -19.65
N ILE A 83 -12.16 9.66 -18.47
CA ILE A 83 -10.73 9.61 -18.27
C ILE A 83 -10.43 8.33 -17.49
N PRO A 84 -9.64 7.38 -18.02
CA PRO A 84 -9.42 6.06 -17.41
C PRO A 84 -8.56 6.14 -16.15
N LEU A 85 -8.72 5.14 -15.28
CA LEU A 85 -7.89 4.99 -14.09
C LEU A 85 -6.39 4.89 -14.44
N ASN A 86 -5.54 5.45 -13.62
CA ASN A 86 -4.09 5.55 -13.81
C ASN A 86 -3.64 6.45 -14.98
N PHE A 87 -4.54 7.19 -15.60
CA PHE A 87 -4.17 8.16 -16.61
C PHE A 87 -3.29 9.25 -16.00
N GLN A 88 -2.18 9.56 -16.68
CA GLN A 88 -1.26 10.63 -16.31
C GLN A 88 -1.71 11.92 -17.04
N MET A 89 -2.34 12.80 -16.29
CA MET A 89 -2.84 14.07 -16.80
C MET A 89 -1.74 15.11 -16.72
N PRO A 90 -1.33 15.73 -17.84
CA PRO A 90 -0.36 16.84 -17.80
C PRO A 90 -0.90 18.01 -16.97
N ILE A 91 -0.05 18.64 -16.18
CA ILE A 91 -0.45 19.85 -15.44
C ILE A 91 -0.69 21.02 -16.41
N GLN A 92 0.12 21.10 -17.48
CA GLN A 92 -0.07 22.11 -18.50
C GLN A 92 -1.22 21.73 -19.45
N ASN A 93 -1.97 22.74 -19.91
CA ASN A 93 -3.08 22.60 -20.85
C ASN A 93 -4.22 21.68 -20.40
N THR A 94 -4.45 21.61 -19.07
CA THR A 94 -5.58 20.90 -18.49
C THR A 94 -6.29 21.76 -17.45
N PHE A 95 -7.60 21.60 -17.33
CA PHE A 95 -8.42 22.33 -16.36
C PHE A 95 -8.04 21.93 -14.92
N VAL A 96 -7.91 20.63 -14.68
CA VAL A 96 -7.45 20.09 -13.38
C VAL A 96 -6.04 20.56 -13.03
N GLY A 97 -5.15 20.71 -14.00
CA GLY A 97 -3.79 21.24 -13.82
C GLY A 97 -3.77 22.71 -13.41
N ARG A 98 -4.71 23.53 -13.92
CA ARG A 98 -4.88 24.93 -13.47
C ARG A 98 -5.36 24.98 -12.01
N VAL A 99 -6.30 24.11 -11.61
CA VAL A 99 -6.76 24.00 -10.22
C VAL A 99 -5.58 23.64 -9.30
N PHE A 100 -4.79 22.64 -9.67
CA PHE A 100 -3.61 22.22 -8.92
C PHE A 100 -2.56 23.36 -8.80
N SER A 101 -2.22 24.01 -9.92
CA SER A 101 -1.15 25.03 -9.95
C SER A 101 -1.52 26.33 -9.23
N THR A 102 -2.80 26.71 -9.25
CA THR A 102 -3.28 27.94 -8.62
C THR A 102 -3.85 27.75 -7.23
N ALA A 103 -4.02 26.48 -6.80
CA ALA A 103 -4.67 26.11 -5.55
C ALA A 103 -6.04 26.80 -5.35
N THR A 104 -6.81 26.94 -6.44
CA THR A 104 -8.13 27.59 -6.44
C THR A 104 -9.18 26.62 -6.97
N LEU A 105 -10.34 26.56 -6.31
CA LEU A 105 -11.48 25.80 -6.83
C LEU A 105 -12.00 26.48 -8.11
N ARG A 106 -12.29 25.66 -9.12
CA ARG A 106 -12.84 26.12 -10.39
C ARG A 106 -14.06 25.33 -10.79
N ILE A 107 -15.05 26.02 -11.34
CA ILE A 107 -16.21 25.43 -11.97
C ILE A 107 -16.14 25.73 -13.47
N CYS A 108 -16.19 24.67 -14.27
CA CYS A 108 -16.43 24.74 -15.70
C CYS A 108 -17.92 24.50 -15.94
N ASP A 109 -18.63 25.56 -16.32
CA ASP A 109 -20.07 25.51 -16.52
C ASP A 109 -20.49 24.84 -17.83
N ASP A 110 -19.59 24.81 -18.83
CA ASP A 110 -19.80 24.12 -20.11
C ASP A 110 -18.43 23.62 -20.65
N VAL A 111 -18.15 22.34 -20.44
CA VAL A 111 -16.86 21.72 -20.82
C VAL A 111 -16.59 21.76 -22.32
N ALA A 112 -17.63 21.85 -23.16
CA ALA A 112 -17.49 21.90 -24.61
C ALA A 112 -16.89 23.23 -25.12
N GLN A 113 -16.87 24.27 -24.29
CA GLN A 113 -16.29 25.58 -24.62
C GLN A 113 -14.79 25.68 -24.33
N PHE A 114 -14.19 24.60 -23.78
CA PHE A 114 -12.80 24.57 -23.36
C PHE A 114 -11.94 23.69 -24.24
N GLU A 115 -10.73 24.15 -24.57
CA GLU A 115 -9.77 23.42 -25.39
C GLU A 115 -8.84 22.49 -24.57
N GLU A 116 -8.90 22.57 -23.24
CA GLU A 116 -8.11 21.72 -22.35
C GLU A 116 -8.45 20.24 -22.51
N LEU A 117 -7.40 19.42 -22.46
CA LEU A 117 -7.46 17.98 -22.74
C LEU A 117 -8.53 17.25 -21.93
N ASP A 118 -8.60 17.49 -20.64
CA ASP A 118 -9.56 16.87 -19.72
C ASP A 118 -11.00 17.32 -19.98
N CYS A 119 -11.22 18.61 -20.28
CA CYS A 119 -12.52 19.13 -20.71
C CYS A 119 -13.00 18.48 -22.01
N GLN A 120 -12.12 18.32 -23.00
CA GLN A 120 -12.44 17.65 -24.25
C GLN A 120 -12.80 16.17 -24.04
N MET A 121 -12.01 15.45 -23.20
CA MET A 121 -12.31 14.06 -22.87
C MET A 121 -13.66 13.92 -22.16
N LEU A 122 -14.00 14.83 -21.24
CA LEU A 122 -15.29 14.88 -20.56
C LEU A 122 -16.44 15.14 -21.56
N ALA A 123 -16.29 16.14 -22.43
CA ALA A 123 -17.29 16.48 -23.44
C ALA A 123 -17.57 15.32 -24.41
N GLN A 124 -16.54 14.63 -24.89
CA GLN A 124 -16.65 13.45 -25.76
C GLN A 124 -17.45 12.30 -25.14
N HIS A 125 -17.49 12.24 -23.81
CA HIS A 125 -18.23 11.23 -23.06
C HIS A 125 -19.54 11.75 -22.47
N GLY A 126 -20.04 12.89 -22.98
CA GLY A 126 -21.35 13.43 -22.67
C GLY A 126 -21.44 14.13 -21.32
N MET A 127 -20.32 14.59 -20.76
CA MET A 127 -20.33 15.50 -19.60
C MET A 127 -20.54 16.94 -20.08
N GLY A 128 -21.33 17.72 -19.36
CA GLY A 128 -21.65 19.11 -19.67
C GLY A 128 -20.93 20.11 -18.79
N SER A 129 -20.70 19.77 -17.52
CA SER A 129 -20.00 20.63 -16.55
C SER A 129 -19.10 19.84 -15.62
N CYS A 130 -18.07 20.51 -15.05
CA CYS A 130 -17.26 19.96 -13.99
C CYS A 130 -16.93 21.00 -12.92
N MET A 131 -16.58 20.52 -11.72
CA MET A 131 -16.12 21.33 -10.60
C MET A 131 -14.95 20.62 -9.94
N ASP A 132 -13.81 21.29 -9.84
CA ASP A 132 -12.57 20.73 -9.37
C ASP A 132 -12.06 21.55 -8.17
N ALA A 133 -11.83 20.85 -7.05
CA ALA A 133 -11.33 21.43 -5.81
C ALA A 133 -9.89 20.97 -5.55
N PRO A 134 -8.96 21.87 -5.18
CA PRO A 134 -7.60 21.50 -4.81
C PRO A 134 -7.60 20.78 -3.46
N LEU A 135 -6.77 19.73 -3.37
CA LEU A 135 -6.46 19.03 -2.13
C LEU A 135 -5.29 19.75 -1.45
N ILE A 136 -5.59 20.63 -0.51
CA ILE A 136 -4.62 21.49 0.16
C ILE A 136 -4.42 21.06 1.60
N HIS A 137 -3.14 20.94 2.00
CA HIS A 137 -2.73 20.77 3.40
C HIS A 137 -1.47 21.60 3.65
N ASN A 138 -1.47 22.45 4.70
CA ASN A 138 -0.36 23.34 5.04
C ASN A 138 0.15 24.15 3.83
N GLU A 139 -0.76 24.83 3.13
CA GLU A 139 -0.52 25.67 1.96
C GLU A 139 0.03 24.93 0.72
N GLN A 140 0.22 23.63 0.81
CA GLN A 140 0.67 22.80 -0.31
C GLN A 140 -0.51 22.05 -0.94
N CYS A 141 -0.71 22.28 -2.26
CA CYS A 141 -1.60 21.45 -3.05
C CYS A 141 -0.86 20.21 -3.54
N PHE A 142 -1.45 19.02 -3.35
CA PHE A 142 -0.85 17.75 -3.79
C PHE A 142 -1.78 16.91 -4.65
N GLY A 143 -2.94 17.46 -5.03
CA GLY A 143 -3.89 16.79 -5.90
C GLY A 143 -5.17 17.57 -6.05
N THR A 144 -6.18 16.94 -6.64
CA THR A 144 -7.52 17.53 -6.82
C THR A 144 -8.62 16.50 -6.56
N LEU A 145 -9.76 16.99 -6.08
CA LEU A 145 -11.02 16.27 -5.98
C LEU A 145 -11.98 16.84 -7.02
N ASN A 146 -12.46 16.02 -7.93
CA ASN A 146 -13.16 16.45 -9.12
C ASN A 146 -14.54 15.79 -9.20
N VAL A 147 -15.56 16.56 -9.56
CA VAL A 147 -16.92 16.11 -9.85
C VAL A 147 -17.36 16.61 -11.22
N ALA A 148 -18.09 15.78 -11.97
CA ALA A 148 -18.64 16.16 -13.27
C ALA A 148 -20.07 15.64 -13.44
N ASP A 149 -20.87 16.37 -14.23
CA ASP A 149 -22.26 16.05 -14.52
C ASP A 149 -22.56 16.23 -16.02
N ARG A 150 -23.64 15.58 -16.50
CA ARG A 150 -24.09 15.69 -17.89
C ARG A 150 -24.69 17.04 -18.20
N ALA A 151 -25.33 17.67 -17.20
CA ALA A 151 -25.95 18.97 -17.36
C ALA A 151 -24.89 20.07 -17.35
N SER A 152 -24.93 20.99 -18.32
CA SER A 152 -24.18 22.24 -18.25
C SER A 152 -24.79 23.14 -17.18
N PHE A 153 -23.98 24.01 -16.56
CA PHE A 153 -24.39 24.96 -15.51
C PHE A 153 -25.01 24.29 -14.26
N ASN A 154 -24.59 23.07 -13.94
CA ASN A 154 -25.15 22.26 -12.88
C ASN A 154 -24.71 22.68 -11.45
N TYR A 155 -23.54 23.27 -11.30
CA TYR A 155 -22.94 23.54 -9.99
C TYR A 155 -23.23 24.94 -9.45
N THR A 156 -23.51 25.03 -8.15
CA THR A 156 -23.78 26.27 -7.42
C THR A 156 -22.58 26.69 -6.57
N GLU A 157 -22.58 27.95 -6.12
CA GLU A 157 -21.56 28.46 -5.18
C GLU A 157 -21.57 27.69 -3.85
N HIS A 158 -22.76 27.32 -3.34
CA HIS A 158 -22.89 26.51 -2.13
C HIS A 158 -22.23 25.13 -2.30
N GLN A 159 -22.42 24.50 -3.45
CA GLN A 159 -21.74 23.23 -3.75
C GLN A 159 -20.21 23.39 -3.89
N ALA A 160 -19.73 24.54 -4.36
CA ALA A 160 -18.29 24.84 -4.39
C ALA A 160 -17.70 24.93 -2.98
N ILE A 161 -18.40 25.64 -2.07
CA ILE A 161 -18.00 25.71 -0.65
C ILE A 161 -17.97 24.31 -0.04
N LEU A 162 -19.01 23.52 -0.26
CA LEU A 162 -19.12 22.15 0.25
C LEU A 162 -17.99 21.26 -0.28
N LEU A 163 -17.72 21.29 -1.59
CA LEU A 163 -16.64 20.49 -2.20
C LEU A 163 -15.28 20.87 -1.65
N GLN A 164 -15.00 22.17 -1.48
CA GLN A 164 -13.72 22.61 -0.93
C GLN A 164 -13.56 22.24 0.55
N CYS A 165 -14.60 22.35 1.36
CA CYS A 165 -14.56 21.89 2.75
C CYS A 165 -14.25 20.40 2.84
N LEU A 166 -14.91 19.58 2.02
CA LEU A 166 -14.64 18.15 1.94
C LEU A 166 -13.24 17.85 1.39
N ALA A 167 -12.79 18.60 0.37
CA ALA A 167 -11.44 18.45 -0.19
C ALA A 167 -10.37 18.74 0.87
N ASN A 168 -10.51 19.79 1.68
CA ASN A 168 -9.56 20.10 2.76
C ASN A 168 -9.51 18.99 3.82
N TRP A 169 -10.68 18.48 4.23
CA TRP A 169 -10.75 17.39 5.20
C TRP A 169 -10.20 16.09 4.64
N ILE A 170 -10.49 15.76 3.37
CA ILE A 170 -9.95 14.60 2.66
C ILE A 170 -8.44 14.73 2.49
N ALA A 171 -7.94 15.91 2.18
CA ALA A 171 -6.52 16.21 2.06
C ALA A 171 -5.75 15.84 3.33
N LEU A 172 -6.28 16.21 4.49
CA LEU A 172 -5.70 15.84 5.79
C LEU A 172 -5.64 14.31 5.96
N ASN A 173 -6.74 13.61 5.64
CA ASN A 173 -6.78 12.14 5.77
C ASN A 173 -5.80 11.43 4.83
N ILE A 174 -5.69 11.89 3.58
CA ILE A 174 -4.71 11.36 2.62
C ILE A 174 -3.29 11.59 3.15
N LYS A 175 -3.01 12.81 3.65
CA LYS A 175 -1.67 13.14 4.18
C LYS A 175 -1.30 12.28 5.39
N LEU A 176 -2.24 12.05 6.31
CA LEU A 176 -2.03 11.16 7.45
C LEU A 176 -1.69 9.72 7.00
N HIS A 177 -2.41 9.18 6.02
CA HIS A 177 -2.12 7.84 5.47
C HIS A 177 -0.73 7.79 4.82
N LEU A 178 -0.35 8.81 4.05
CA LEU A 178 0.98 8.90 3.44
C LEU A 178 2.08 8.99 4.51
N GLN A 179 1.88 9.79 5.57
CA GLN A 179 2.83 9.90 6.67
C GLN A 179 2.98 8.58 7.45
N ILE A 180 1.87 7.89 7.73
CA ILE A 180 1.91 6.56 8.38
C ILE A 180 2.69 5.56 7.49
N GLN A 181 2.43 5.54 6.19
CA GLN A 181 3.19 4.71 5.25
C GLN A 181 4.69 5.06 5.24
N ASP A 182 5.03 6.35 5.27
CA ASP A 182 6.42 6.79 5.30
C ASP A 182 7.10 6.46 6.63
N MET A 183 6.42 6.59 7.76
CA MET A 183 6.92 6.12 9.06
C MET A 183 7.12 4.60 9.08
N GLN A 184 6.18 3.82 8.54
CA GLN A 184 6.34 2.37 8.37
C GLN A 184 7.50 2.02 7.41
N LYS A 185 7.85 2.92 6.49
CA LYS A 185 9.01 2.80 5.61
C LYS A 185 10.34 3.00 6.35
N LEU A 186 10.36 3.80 7.37
CA LEU A 186 11.57 4.10 8.14
C LEU A 186 11.96 3.00 9.12
N THR A 187 11.02 2.12 9.52
CA THR A 187 11.33 0.96 10.35
C THR A 187 11.77 -0.19 9.45
N ALA A 188 13.07 -0.49 9.43
CA ALA A 188 13.62 -1.63 8.69
C ALA A 188 13.38 -2.96 9.43
N THR A 189 13.01 -2.91 10.70
CA THR A 189 12.94 -4.05 11.62
C THR A 189 11.53 -4.32 12.11
N ASP A 190 11.29 -5.55 12.55
CA ASP A 190 10.10 -5.97 13.28
C ASP A 190 10.21 -5.57 14.76
N GLU A 191 9.21 -4.88 15.29
CA GLU A 191 9.24 -4.31 16.65
C GLU A 191 9.31 -5.37 17.76
N LEU A 192 8.74 -6.55 17.53
CA LEU A 192 8.72 -7.62 18.52
C LEU A 192 10.06 -8.34 18.62
N THR A 193 10.64 -8.69 17.47
CA THR A 193 11.80 -9.59 17.37
C THR A 193 13.12 -8.86 17.12
N GLY A 194 13.08 -7.60 16.66
CA GLY A 194 14.26 -6.81 16.29
C GLY A 194 14.92 -7.27 14.98
N THR A 195 14.43 -8.33 14.34
CA THR A 195 14.90 -8.76 13.02
C THR A 195 14.41 -7.82 11.93
N PHE A 196 14.91 -7.97 10.70
CA PHE A 196 14.35 -7.24 9.59
C PHE A 196 12.88 -7.61 9.37
N ASN A 197 12.08 -6.67 8.85
CA ASN A 197 10.68 -6.90 8.54
C ASN A 197 10.50 -7.44 7.11
N ARG A 198 9.26 -7.83 6.77
CA ARG A 198 8.89 -8.35 5.43
C ARG A 198 9.32 -7.43 4.28
N ARG A 199 9.26 -6.13 4.47
CA ARG A 199 9.62 -5.16 3.45
C ARG A 199 11.12 -5.17 3.17
N SER A 200 11.94 -5.14 4.23
CA SER A 200 13.39 -5.24 4.13
C SER A 200 13.80 -6.56 3.49
N PHE A 201 13.07 -7.65 3.78
CA PHE A 201 13.26 -8.94 3.10
C PHE A 201 13.05 -8.86 1.59
N ILE A 202 11.96 -8.20 1.13
CA ILE A 202 11.70 -8.05 -0.31
C ILE A 202 12.81 -7.22 -0.98
N GLN A 203 13.29 -6.17 -0.32
CA GLN A 203 14.39 -5.34 -0.84
C GLN A 203 15.68 -6.15 -0.97
N GLU A 204 16.05 -6.91 0.06
CA GLU A 204 17.24 -7.77 0.06
C GLU A 204 17.15 -8.89 -0.97
N CYS A 205 15.99 -9.53 -1.13
CA CYS A 205 15.74 -10.51 -2.18
C CYS A 205 16.02 -9.94 -3.58
N ASN A 206 15.52 -8.74 -3.85
CA ASN A 206 15.75 -8.09 -5.15
C ASN A 206 17.22 -7.74 -5.36
N GLN A 207 17.92 -7.29 -4.33
CA GLN A 207 19.35 -7.02 -4.39
C GLN A 207 20.16 -8.29 -4.62
N SER A 208 19.86 -9.37 -3.90
CA SER A 208 20.48 -10.68 -4.09
C SER A 208 20.26 -11.22 -5.51
N MET A 209 19.06 -11.01 -6.08
CA MET A 209 18.76 -11.42 -7.44
C MET A 209 19.54 -10.61 -8.50
N LEU A 210 19.73 -9.31 -8.27
CA LEU A 210 20.59 -8.48 -9.13
C LEU A 210 22.05 -8.95 -9.10
N LEU A 211 22.57 -9.29 -7.92
CA LEU A 211 23.92 -9.85 -7.76
C LEU A 211 24.04 -11.23 -8.43
N PHE A 212 23.01 -12.06 -8.33
CA PHE A 212 22.97 -13.36 -9.02
C PHE A 212 23.07 -13.19 -10.53
N PHE A 213 22.30 -12.29 -11.15
CA PHE A 213 22.34 -12.08 -12.60
C PHE A 213 23.64 -11.40 -13.07
N ASN A 214 24.12 -10.39 -12.34
CA ASN A 214 25.25 -9.57 -12.78
C ASN A 214 26.61 -10.18 -12.44
N ALA A 215 26.72 -10.83 -11.28
CA ALA A 215 27.99 -11.34 -10.74
C ALA A 215 28.00 -12.85 -10.55
N GLN A 216 26.95 -13.58 -10.95
CA GLN A 216 26.78 -15.02 -10.73
C GLN A 216 26.94 -15.41 -9.24
N ALA A 217 26.61 -14.49 -8.33
CA ALA A 217 26.68 -14.73 -6.90
C ALA A 217 25.51 -15.62 -6.47
N PRO A 218 25.74 -16.86 -6.01
CA PRO A 218 24.66 -17.75 -5.61
C PRO A 218 24.02 -17.26 -4.32
N PHE A 219 22.71 -17.44 -4.20
CA PHE A 219 22.02 -17.26 -2.93
C PHE A 219 20.88 -18.27 -2.77
N SER A 220 20.52 -18.54 -1.52
CA SER A 220 19.42 -19.41 -1.15
C SER A 220 18.47 -18.69 -0.20
N ILE A 221 17.18 -18.97 -0.33
CA ILE A 221 16.14 -18.49 0.58
C ILE A 221 15.64 -19.68 1.39
N GLY A 222 15.61 -19.52 2.73
CA GLY A 222 14.90 -20.42 3.62
C GLY A 222 13.68 -19.74 4.22
N VAL A 223 12.50 -20.35 4.13
CA VAL A 223 11.29 -19.89 4.79
C VAL A 223 11.00 -20.82 5.97
N LEU A 224 10.88 -20.23 7.14
CA LEU A 224 10.64 -20.90 8.41
C LEU A 224 9.23 -20.61 8.92
N ASP A 225 8.63 -21.60 9.61
CA ASP A 225 7.37 -21.42 10.32
C ASP A 225 7.37 -22.28 11.60
N ILE A 226 6.86 -21.73 12.69
CA ILE A 226 6.76 -22.45 13.96
C ILE A 226 5.61 -23.44 13.90
N ASP A 227 5.97 -24.72 14.08
CA ASP A 227 4.98 -25.80 14.05
C ASP A 227 3.97 -25.65 15.18
N HIS A 228 2.67 -25.66 14.83
CA HIS A 228 1.56 -25.57 15.79
C HIS A 228 1.53 -24.31 16.66
N PHE A 229 2.04 -23.18 16.17
CA PHE A 229 2.13 -21.93 16.93
C PHE A 229 0.78 -21.45 17.45
N LYS A 230 -0.28 -21.60 16.68
CA LYS A 230 -1.64 -21.28 17.15
C LYS A 230 -2.01 -22.09 18.38
N THR A 231 -1.74 -23.40 18.39
CA THR A 231 -2.01 -24.28 19.57
C THR A 231 -1.19 -23.85 20.78
N LEU A 232 0.07 -23.42 20.56
CA LEU A 232 0.92 -22.87 21.62
C LEU A 232 0.29 -21.59 22.22
N ASN A 233 -0.16 -20.68 21.37
CA ASN A 233 -0.84 -19.46 21.81
C ASN A 233 -2.15 -19.75 22.54
N ASP A 234 -2.94 -20.70 22.03
CA ASP A 234 -4.22 -21.08 22.64
C ASP A 234 -4.02 -21.70 24.03
N PHE A 235 -2.88 -22.40 24.27
CA PHE A 235 -2.58 -23.06 25.53
C PHE A 235 -1.85 -22.13 26.54
N TYR A 236 -0.81 -21.40 26.11
CA TYR A 236 0.04 -20.60 26.99
C TYR A 236 -0.27 -19.10 26.96
N GLY A 237 -1.14 -18.66 26.03
CA GLY A 237 -1.48 -17.25 25.80
C GLY A 237 -0.52 -16.55 24.83
N HIS A 238 -0.97 -15.42 24.25
CA HIS A 238 -0.20 -14.66 23.28
C HIS A 238 1.13 -14.13 23.79
N GLN A 239 1.24 -13.80 25.08
CA GLN A 239 2.51 -13.35 25.67
C GLN A 239 3.58 -14.44 25.66
N ALA A 240 3.17 -15.71 25.81
CA ALA A 240 4.08 -16.84 25.68
C ALA A 240 4.54 -17.01 24.22
N GLY A 241 3.64 -16.83 23.26
CA GLY A 241 3.99 -16.81 21.84
C GLY A 241 5.01 -15.74 21.50
N ASP A 242 4.81 -14.51 21.99
CA ASP A 242 5.76 -13.40 21.82
C ASP A 242 7.14 -13.72 22.43
N TYR A 243 7.15 -14.37 23.61
CA TYR A 243 8.38 -14.82 24.24
C TYR A 243 9.10 -15.89 23.41
N VAL A 244 8.36 -16.89 22.89
CA VAL A 244 8.91 -17.91 21.99
C VAL A 244 9.51 -17.30 20.73
N LEU A 245 8.81 -16.36 20.08
CA LEU A 245 9.31 -15.65 18.88
C LEU A 245 10.64 -14.95 19.16
N LYS A 246 10.75 -14.21 20.28
CA LYS A 246 11.99 -13.51 20.66
C LYS A 246 13.13 -14.50 20.90
N ARG A 247 12.91 -15.53 21.71
CA ARG A 247 13.94 -16.52 22.07
C ARG A 247 14.40 -17.35 20.86
N MET A 248 13.46 -17.71 19.97
CA MET A 248 13.79 -18.38 18.72
C MET A 248 14.67 -17.50 17.83
N THR A 249 14.31 -16.22 17.71
CA THR A 249 15.08 -15.25 16.92
C THR A 249 16.52 -15.10 17.42
N GLU A 250 16.72 -14.93 18.73
CA GLU A 250 18.04 -14.87 19.35
C GLU A 250 18.85 -16.14 19.07
N ASN A 251 18.22 -17.30 19.13
CA ASN A 251 18.85 -18.58 18.82
C ASN A 251 19.28 -18.65 17.33
N ILE A 252 18.39 -18.26 16.40
CA ILE A 252 18.69 -18.25 14.96
C ILE A 252 19.87 -17.30 14.68
N GLN A 253 19.86 -16.09 15.23
CA GLN A 253 20.92 -15.09 15.02
C GLN A 253 22.31 -15.60 15.41
N ALA A 254 22.39 -16.48 16.42
CA ALA A 254 23.68 -17.08 16.84
C ALA A 254 24.31 -18.00 15.78
N PHE A 255 23.57 -18.45 14.78
CA PHE A 255 24.06 -19.27 13.67
C PHE A 255 24.40 -18.46 12.42
N LEU A 256 23.93 -17.20 12.33
CA LEU A 256 24.06 -16.36 11.15
C LEU A 256 25.33 -15.53 11.17
N GLY A 257 25.94 -15.38 9.98
CA GLY A 257 27.07 -14.49 9.76
C GLY A 257 26.63 -13.07 9.37
N GLU A 258 27.61 -12.18 9.21
CA GLU A 258 27.38 -10.76 8.88
C GLU A 258 26.68 -10.54 7.53
N GLN A 259 26.79 -11.46 6.59
CA GLN A 259 26.19 -11.38 5.26
C GLN A 259 24.84 -12.09 5.17
N ASP A 260 24.44 -12.79 6.22
CA ASP A 260 23.18 -13.51 6.25
C ASP A 260 22.05 -12.55 6.69
N PHE A 261 20.88 -12.71 6.10
CA PHE A 261 19.77 -11.81 6.33
C PHE A 261 18.59 -12.56 6.95
N LEU A 262 18.17 -12.15 8.16
CA LEU A 262 17.02 -12.72 8.86
C LEU A 262 15.89 -11.71 8.94
N ALA A 263 14.70 -12.10 8.51
CA ALA A 263 13.49 -11.28 8.58
C ALA A 263 12.29 -12.04 9.12
N ARG A 264 11.41 -11.35 9.82
CA ARG A 264 10.06 -11.81 10.13
C ARG A 264 9.11 -11.35 9.03
N ILE A 265 8.48 -12.29 8.34
CA ILE A 265 7.64 -12.03 7.16
C ILE A 265 6.14 -12.20 7.39
N GLY A 266 5.77 -12.80 8.54
CA GLY A 266 4.40 -13.03 8.97
C GLY A 266 4.31 -13.14 10.49
N GLY A 267 3.19 -13.56 11.02
CA GLY A 267 2.98 -13.71 12.47
C GLY A 267 4.00 -14.64 13.13
N GLU A 268 4.15 -15.84 12.59
CA GLU A 268 5.05 -16.91 13.04
C GLU A 268 6.06 -17.34 11.95
N GLU A 269 6.07 -16.59 10.83
CA GLU A 269 6.87 -16.91 9.65
C GLU A 269 8.10 -16.03 9.58
N PHE A 270 9.23 -16.66 9.34
CA PHE A 270 10.54 -16.01 9.13
C PHE A 270 11.14 -16.41 7.80
N ALA A 271 11.97 -15.54 7.25
CA ALA A 271 12.76 -15.85 6.07
C ALA A 271 14.22 -15.50 6.32
N ILE A 272 15.11 -16.33 5.77
CA ILE A 272 16.56 -16.15 5.84
C ILE A 272 17.10 -16.19 4.42
N ILE A 273 17.89 -15.18 4.05
CA ILE A 273 18.65 -15.16 2.80
C ILE A 273 20.10 -15.46 3.15
N LEU A 274 20.66 -16.45 2.48
CA LEU A 274 22.05 -16.86 2.64
C LEU A 274 22.77 -16.66 1.31
N PRO A 275 23.89 -15.93 1.24
CA PRO A 275 24.69 -15.75 0.02
C PRO A 275 25.50 -17.01 -0.29
N THR A 276 24.82 -18.16 -0.39
CA THR A 276 25.43 -19.48 -0.58
C THR A 276 24.52 -20.42 -1.36
N ARG A 277 25.08 -21.52 -1.85
CA ARG A 277 24.32 -22.55 -2.55
C ARG A 277 23.47 -23.40 -1.61
N SER A 278 22.48 -24.08 -2.18
CA SER A 278 21.52 -24.90 -1.42
C SER A 278 22.14 -25.96 -0.53
N LYS A 279 23.26 -26.55 -0.91
CA LYS A 279 23.94 -27.59 -0.11
C LYS A 279 24.40 -27.07 1.25
N GLU A 280 25.06 -25.91 1.24
CA GLU A 280 25.55 -25.23 2.44
C GLU A 280 24.37 -24.66 3.24
N ALA A 281 23.41 -24.03 2.55
CA ALA A 281 22.20 -23.51 3.15
C ALA A 281 21.41 -24.59 3.90
N VAL A 282 21.16 -25.74 3.28
CA VAL A 282 20.44 -26.85 3.92
C VAL A 282 21.18 -27.36 5.17
N LYS A 283 22.52 -27.38 5.14
CA LYS A 283 23.31 -27.78 6.31
C LYS A 283 23.07 -26.83 7.47
N LEU A 284 23.11 -25.52 7.22
CA LEU A 284 22.86 -24.49 8.23
C LEU A 284 21.42 -24.57 8.75
N PHE A 285 20.42 -24.67 7.87
CA PHE A 285 19.03 -24.80 8.27
C PHE A 285 18.74 -26.05 9.09
N LYS A 286 19.42 -27.16 8.83
CA LYS A 286 19.33 -28.38 9.67
C LYS A 286 19.90 -28.14 11.07
N GLN A 287 20.97 -27.38 11.21
CA GLN A 287 21.55 -27.00 12.51
C GLN A 287 20.59 -26.09 13.28
N ILE A 288 20.05 -25.05 12.62
CA ILE A 288 19.05 -24.15 13.22
C ILE A 288 17.82 -24.93 13.69
N ARG A 289 17.25 -25.78 12.85
CA ARG A 289 16.10 -26.63 13.21
C ARG A 289 16.41 -27.51 14.44
N ALA A 290 17.56 -28.16 14.46
CA ALA A 290 17.95 -29.04 15.57
C ALA A 290 18.18 -28.25 16.87
N ALA A 291 18.76 -27.05 16.79
CA ALA A 291 18.95 -26.20 17.92
C ALA A 291 17.60 -25.72 18.50
N ILE A 292 16.65 -25.35 17.64
CA ILE A 292 15.29 -24.95 18.06
C ILE A 292 14.55 -26.14 18.70
N GLU A 293 14.60 -27.34 18.12
CA GLU A 293 14.01 -28.55 18.70
C GLU A 293 14.58 -28.88 20.10
N ALA A 294 15.86 -28.58 20.33
CA ALA A 294 16.52 -28.80 21.62
C ALA A 294 16.24 -27.69 22.64
N MET A 295 15.63 -26.57 22.24
CA MET A 295 15.32 -25.47 23.16
C MET A 295 14.31 -25.90 24.21
N LYS A 296 14.59 -25.52 25.46
CA LYS A 296 13.69 -25.65 26.59
C LYS A 296 13.51 -24.25 27.18
N LEU A 297 12.37 -23.64 26.92
CA LEU A 297 12.08 -22.28 27.36
C LEU A 297 11.28 -22.29 28.66
N PRO A 298 11.90 -21.92 29.81
CA PRO A 298 11.14 -21.76 31.04
C PRO A 298 10.12 -20.64 30.89
N TYR A 299 8.87 -20.91 31.20
CA TYR A 299 7.79 -19.94 31.19
C TYR A 299 6.81 -20.22 32.34
N GLN A 300 6.77 -19.32 33.31
CA GLN A 300 6.05 -19.53 34.59
C GLN A 300 6.52 -20.83 35.30
N GLU A 301 5.62 -21.75 35.57
CA GLU A 301 5.93 -23.06 36.22
C GLU A 301 6.17 -24.17 35.18
N GLU A 302 6.14 -23.86 33.87
CA GLU A 302 6.20 -24.83 32.78
C GLU A 302 7.46 -24.63 31.90
N VAL A 303 7.69 -25.60 31.02
CA VAL A 303 8.75 -25.55 29.99
C VAL A 303 8.12 -25.66 28.61
N ILE A 304 8.23 -24.60 27.82
CA ILE A 304 7.74 -24.60 26.44
C ILE A 304 8.79 -25.26 25.54
N CYS A 305 8.35 -26.29 24.79
CA CYS A 305 9.11 -26.91 23.72
C CYS A 305 8.33 -26.75 22.41
N PHE A 306 9.03 -26.49 21.31
CA PHE A 306 8.42 -26.29 20.00
C PHE A 306 9.38 -26.71 18.90
N THR A 307 8.89 -26.83 17.68
CA THR A 307 9.68 -27.17 16.51
C THR A 307 9.40 -26.19 15.37
N VAL A 308 10.22 -26.23 14.34
CA VAL A 308 10.05 -25.43 13.12
C VAL A 308 10.13 -26.32 11.88
N SER A 309 9.33 -25.99 10.89
CA SER A 309 9.47 -26.49 9.54
C SER A 309 10.17 -25.45 8.66
N ILE A 310 11.03 -25.89 7.75
CA ILE A 310 11.84 -25.01 6.92
C ILE A 310 11.77 -25.49 5.46
N GLY A 311 11.41 -24.58 4.56
CA GLY A 311 11.51 -24.79 3.13
C GLY A 311 12.68 -23.99 2.53
N VAL A 312 13.47 -24.60 1.65
CA VAL A 312 14.68 -24.00 1.09
C VAL A 312 14.63 -24.04 -0.42
N ALA A 313 15.00 -22.94 -1.08
CA ALA A 313 15.23 -22.86 -2.51
C ALA A 313 16.48 -22.05 -2.83
N GLU A 314 17.28 -22.52 -3.78
CA GLU A 314 18.42 -21.80 -4.36
C GLU A 314 17.97 -21.02 -5.60
N ALA A 315 18.49 -19.81 -5.81
CA ALA A 315 18.25 -19.05 -7.03
C ALA A 315 18.77 -19.80 -8.28
N GLN A 316 17.97 -19.81 -9.33
CA GLN A 316 18.24 -20.50 -10.58
C GLN A 316 18.13 -19.54 -11.77
N SER A 317 18.82 -19.85 -12.87
CA SER A 317 18.76 -19.04 -14.10
C SER A 317 17.34 -18.98 -14.73
N ALA A 318 16.47 -19.92 -14.38
CA ALA A 318 15.08 -19.95 -14.81
C ALA A 318 14.16 -19.01 -13.99
N ASP A 319 14.62 -18.51 -12.84
CA ASP A 319 13.84 -17.59 -12.03
C ASP A 319 13.79 -16.20 -12.70
N SER A 320 12.61 -15.72 -13.03
CA SER A 320 12.44 -14.41 -13.66
C SER A 320 12.69 -13.24 -12.68
N ASN A 321 12.52 -13.47 -11.37
CA ASN A 321 12.68 -12.49 -10.30
C ASN A 321 12.84 -13.19 -8.94
N ALA A 322 13.12 -12.40 -7.90
CA ALA A 322 13.29 -12.89 -6.53
C ALA A 322 12.01 -13.54 -5.95
N GLU A 323 10.83 -13.11 -6.38
CA GLU A 323 9.56 -13.69 -5.96
C GLU A 323 9.41 -15.15 -6.39
N ALA A 324 9.97 -15.52 -7.56
CA ALA A 324 9.96 -16.90 -8.03
C ALA A 324 10.76 -17.83 -7.10
N VAL A 325 11.94 -17.38 -6.63
CA VAL A 325 12.75 -18.12 -5.64
C VAL A 325 12.00 -18.27 -4.32
N PHE A 326 11.39 -17.17 -3.83
CA PHE A 326 10.61 -17.19 -2.61
C PHE A 326 9.42 -18.15 -2.69
N LYS A 327 8.65 -18.14 -3.78
CA LYS A 327 7.53 -19.07 -4.00
C LYS A 327 7.98 -20.54 -4.00
N ARG A 328 9.17 -20.84 -4.51
CA ARG A 328 9.73 -22.21 -4.45
C ARG A 328 10.11 -22.61 -3.03
N ALA A 329 10.69 -21.68 -2.25
CA ALA A 329 10.99 -21.93 -0.83
C ALA A 329 9.71 -22.13 -0.01
N ASP A 330 8.66 -21.33 -0.24
CA ASP A 330 7.36 -21.45 0.41
C ASP A 330 6.68 -22.79 0.08
N LYS A 331 6.72 -23.22 -1.19
CA LYS A 331 6.25 -24.55 -1.60
C LYS A 331 7.00 -25.68 -0.88
N ALA A 332 8.31 -25.52 -0.71
CA ALA A 332 9.13 -26.49 0.04
C ALA A 332 8.77 -26.50 1.53
N LEU A 333 8.45 -25.34 2.14
CA LEU A 333 7.93 -25.27 3.51
C LEU A 333 6.61 -26.03 3.65
N TYR A 334 5.70 -25.82 2.72
CA TYR A 334 4.44 -26.56 2.71
C TYR A 334 4.66 -28.08 2.65
N GLN A 335 5.62 -28.55 1.83
CA GLN A 335 5.99 -29.96 1.75
C GLN A 335 6.61 -30.47 3.06
N ALA A 336 7.44 -29.66 3.73
CA ALA A 336 7.97 -29.98 5.06
C ALA A 336 6.85 -30.18 6.09
N LYS A 337 5.85 -29.29 6.10
CA LYS A 337 4.67 -29.37 6.98
C LYS A 337 3.83 -30.64 6.68
N GLN A 338 3.60 -30.96 5.40
CA GLN A 338 2.85 -32.18 5.00
C GLN A 338 3.59 -33.48 5.34
N ALA A 339 4.91 -33.48 5.23
CA ALA A 339 5.73 -34.67 5.50
C ALA A 339 5.90 -34.99 6.99
N GLY A 340 5.21 -34.25 7.89
CA GLY A 340 5.19 -34.51 9.35
C GLY A 340 5.96 -33.47 10.15
N ARG A 341 6.20 -32.29 9.61
CA ARG A 341 6.82 -31.12 10.28
C ARG A 341 8.22 -31.37 10.82
N ASN A 342 8.75 -30.44 11.62
CA ASN A 342 10.07 -30.50 12.27
C ASN A 342 11.18 -30.96 11.32
N ARG A 343 11.26 -30.35 10.14
CA ARG A 343 12.24 -30.72 9.12
C ARG A 343 12.58 -29.59 8.16
N VAL A 344 13.68 -29.80 7.47
CA VAL A 344 14.10 -28.97 6.33
C VAL A 344 13.77 -29.72 5.03
N HIS A 345 13.07 -29.05 4.14
CA HIS A 345 12.79 -29.55 2.79
C HIS A 345 13.46 -28.65 1.75
N LEU A 346 14.27 -29.24 0.87
CA LEU A 346 14.87 -28.52 -0.25
C LEU A 346 13.98 -28.71 -1.48
N GLU A 347 13.59 -27.62 -2.10
CA GLU A 347 12.90 -27.69 -3.38
C GLU A 347 13.88 -28.13 -4.47
N HIS A 348 13.60 -29.25 -5.10
CA HIS A 348 14.37 -29.74 -6.24
C HIS A 348 13.92 -29.02 -7.52
N PRO A 349 14.85 -28.62 -8.40
CA PRO A 349 14.48 -28.10 -9.69
C PRO A 349 13.56 -29.10 -10.40
N ALA A 350 12.47 -28.60 -10.96
CA ALA A 350 11.66 -29.41 -11.83
C ALA A 350 12.57 -29.93 -12.94
N HIS A 351 12.74 -31.25 -13.03
CA HIS A 351 13.43 -31.86 -14.18
C HIS A 351 12.67 -31.39 -15.42
N SER A 352 13.29 -30.56 -16.24
CA SER A 352 12.84 -30.27 -17.59
C SER A 352 12.86 -31.63 -18.34
N SER A 353 11.66 -32.15 -18.49
CA SER A 353 11.39 -33.32 -19.35
C SER A 353 11.47 -32.90 -20.81
#